data_44a55ef6e69e21eeb390fbeb9b20f3de
#
_entry.id   44a55ef6e69e21eeb390fbeb9b20f3de
#
_cell.length_a   1.000
_cell.length_b   1.000
_cell.length_c   1.000
_cell.angle_alpha   90.00
_cell.angle_beta   90.00
_cell.angle_gamma   90.00
#
_symmetry.space_group_name_H-M   'P 1'
#
loop_
_entity.id
_entity.type
_entity.pdbx_description
1 polymer ?
#
loop_
_entity_poly.entity_id
_entity_poly.type
_entity_poly.pdbx_seq_one_letter_code
_entity_poly.pdbx_strand_id
1 'polypeptide(L)'
;LYQEPHAGEFPAEYRRWIQASRLNRFSGLSEAVFPHASYVHGTSQAFDFFYREHFSKRFRFFRGEFAYHKIFARHALQVAALEEDELRAGDALIVSLPFSDSGALPDGMAATLDTCERLQVPVLIDAAYVGMSTGLEFDFSHPAIHTVTTSLSKTFHGAAYARIGVRFQRKHIDDPVDFFNDVGMFNRVGWHLGLDLMRRFSVDFIAEKYRSTQLAICKELDVEPSACVIFGLARATDE
;
A
#
# COMPACT_ATOMS: atom_id res chain seq x y z
N LEU A 1 -3.59 4.42 33.23
CA LEU A 1 -4.84 3.64 33.09
C LEU A 1 -4.83 3.06 31.67
N TYR A 2 -4.82 1.73 31.57
CA TYR A 2 -4.97 1.01 30.31
C TYR A 2 -6.38 1.28 29.76
N GLN A 3 -6.49 1.93 28.62
CA GLN A 3 -7.73 2.01 27.87
C GLN A 3 -7.81 0.82 26.93
N GLU A 4 -8.90 0.12 26.93
CA GLU A 4 -9.13 -0.94 25.95
C GLU A 4 -9.13 -0.33 24.54
N PRO A 5 -8.38 -0.92 23.57
CA PRO A 5 -8.36 -0.40 22.22
C PRO A 5 -9.75 -0.53 21.59
N HIS A 6 -10.27 0.57 21.08
CA HIS A 6 -11.43 0.54 20.20
C HIS A 6 -10.95 0.19 18.79
N ALA A 7 -11.40 -0.92 18.22
CA ALA A 7 -10.90 -1.46 16.96
C ALA A 7 -10.89 -0.42 15.81
N GLY A 8 -11.88 0.47 15.75
CA GLY A 8 -11.99 1.52 14.74
C GLY A 8 -11.05 2.72 14.91
N GLU A 9 -10.44 2.91 16.09
CA GLU A 9 -9.61 4.10 16.37
C GLU A 9 -8.33 4.13 15.51
N PHE A 10 -7.64 3.00 15.38
CA PHE A 10 -6.40 2.92 14.62
C PHE A 10 -6.62 3.17 13.12
N PRO A 11 -7.59 2.53 12.44
CA PRO A 11 -7.89 2.85 11.04
C PRO A 11 -8.33 4.29 10.81
N ALA A 12 -9.12 4.87 11.71
CA ALA A 12 -9.55 6.27 11.62
C ALA A 12 -8.36 7.23 11.72
N GLU A 13 -7.46 7.00 12.69
CA GLU A 13 -6.22 7.75 12.84
C GLU A 13 -5.33 7.62 11.60
N TYR A 14 -5.22 6.41 11.06
CA TYR A 14 -4.39 6.16 9.88
C TYR A 14 -4.90 6.91 8.63
N ARG A 15 -6.22 6.93 8.40
CA ARG A 15 -6.84 7.73 7.33
C ARG A 15 -6.51 9.20 7.46
N ARG A 16 -6.72 9.75 8.67
CA ARG A 16 -6.43 11.16 8.96
C ARG A 16 -4.95 11.47 8.73
N TRP A 17 -4.07 10.60 9.19
CA TRP A 17 -2.63 10.76 9.08
C TRP A 17 -2.15 10.78 7.63
N ILE A 18 -2.59 9.85 6.78
CA ILE A 18 -2.25 9.82 5.35
C ILE A 18 -2.76 11.07 4.63
N GLN A 19 -4.02 11.45 4.88
CA GLN A 19 -4.65 12.59 4.22
C GLN A 19 -4.10 13.94 4.68
N ALA A 20 -3.36 13.98 5.78
CA ALA A 20 -2.68 15.18 6.27
C ALA A 20 -1.34 15.48 5.56
N SER A 21 -0.94 14.68 4.58
CA SER A 21 0.28 14.93 3.79
C SER A 21 0.21 16.31 3.10
N ARG A 22 1.32 17.03 3.18
CA ARG A 22 1.55 18.29 2.47
C ARG A 22 2.47 18.11 1.27
N LEU A 23 3.20 17.00 1.25
CA LEU A 23 4.12 16.65 0.18
C LEU A 23 3.46 15.79 -0.91
N ASN A 24 2.30 15.19 -0.60
CA ASN A 24 1.52 14.38 -1.51
C ASN A 24 0.05 14.78 -1.45
N ARG A 25 -0.72 14.48 -2.50
CA ARG A 25 -2.18 14.68 -2.54
C ARG A 25 -2.87 13.33 -2.66
N PHE A 26 -3.35 12.82 -1.52
CA PHE A 26 -4.12 11.59 -1.45
C PHE A 26 -5.58 11.88 -1.12
N SER A 27 -6.50 11.36 -1.93
CA SER A 27 -7.95 11.48 -1.73
C SER A 27 -8.63 10.12 -1.79
N GLY A 28 -9.92 10.07 -1.46
CA GLY A 28 -10.74 8.88 -1.63
C GLY A 28 -10.58 7.79 -0.56
N LEU A 29 -9.65 7.91 0.39
CA LEU A 29 -9.50 6.95 1.50
C LEU A 29 -10.46 7.28 2.65
N SER A 30 -11.76 7.38 2.37
CA SER A 30 -12.80 7.75 3.33
C SER A 30 -13.63 6.55 3.78
N GLU A 31 -14.39 6.70 4.89
CA GLU A 31 -15.35 5.68 5.32
C GLU A 31 -16.49 5.48 4.33
N ALA A 32 -16.88 6.52 3.60
CA ALA A 32 -17.90 6.40 2.56
C ALA A 32 -17.45 5.49 1.41
N VAL A 33 -16.16 5.45 1.11
CA VAL A 33 -15.59 4.62 0.04
C VAL A 33 -15.14 3.25 0.57
N PHE A 34 -14.49 3.22 1.72
CA PHE A 34 -13.97 2.02 2.38
C PHE A 34 -14.55 1.91 3.80
N PRO A 35 -15.80 1.45 3.95
CA PRO A 35 -16.46 1.38 5.26
C PRO A 35 -15.84 0.35 6.21
N HIS A 36 -15.13 -0.63 5.67
CA HIS A 36 -14.49 -1.68 6.46
C HIS A 36 -12.98 -1.44 6.56
N ALA A 37 -12.46 -1.52 7.77
CA ALA A 37 -11.04 -1.32 8.01
C ALA A 37 -10.56 -2.15 9.19
N SER A 38 -9.45 -2.89 8.99
CA SER A 38 -8.93 -3.83 9.96
C SER A 38 -7.44 -3.60 10.20
N TYR A 39 -7.01 -3.68 11.46
CA TYR A 39 -5.59 -3.78 11.79
C TYR A 39 -5.01 -5.06 11.19
N VAL A 40 -3.82 -4.97 10.57
CA VAL A 40 -3.11 -6.11 10.00
C VAL A 40 -1.64 -6.13 10.45
N HIS A 41 -1.05 -7.31 10.43
CA HIS A 41 0.38 -7.52 10.74
C HIS A 41 1.27 -7.14 9.53
N GLY A 42 1.20 -5.86 9.13
CA GLY A 42 1.83 -5.34 7.92
C GLY A 42 1.05 -5.72 6.66
N THR A 43 1.44 -5.13 5.52
CA THR A 43 0.72 -5.30 4.24
C THR A 43 0.72 -6.74 3.73
N SER A 44 1.76 -7.54 4.05
CA SER A 44 1.84 -8.94 3.63
C SER A 44 0.65 -9.78 4.09
N GLN A 45 0.11 -9.54 5.30
CA GLN A 45 -1.09 -10.24 5.73
C GLN A 45 -2.30 -9.87 4.86
N ALA A 46 -2.45 -8.60 4.48
CA ALA A 46 -3.53 -8.19 3.58
C ALA A 46 -3.38 -8.82 2.18
N PHE A 47 -2.14 -8.98 1.67
CA PHE A 47 -1.90 -9.69 0.42
C PHE A 47 -2.34 -11.14 0.49
N ASP A 48 -1.97 -11.86 1.55
CA ASP A 48 -2.31 -13.27 1.71
C ASP A 48 -3.83 -13.50 1.71
N PHE A 49 -4.59 -12.58 2.32
CA PHE A 49 -6.04 -12.67 2.32
C PHE A 49 -6.65 -12.24 0.99
N PHE A 50 -6.10 -11.27 0.29
CA PHE A 50 -6.52 -10.93 -1.06
C PHE A 50 -6.28 -12.08 -2.05
N TYR A 51 -5.15 -12.79 -1.93
CA TYR A 51 -4.90 -14.00 -2.72
C TYR A 51 -5.93 -15.10 -2.44
N ARG A 52 -6.30 -15.30 -1.18
CA ARG A 52 -7.30 -16.30 -0.79
C ARG A 52 -8.69 -15.95 -1.31
N GLU A 53 -9.10 -14.69 -1.16
CA GLU A 53 -10.38 -14.18 -1.67
C GLU A 53 -10.51 -14.39 -3.18
N HIS A 54 -9.43 -14.18 -3.90
CA HIS A 54 -9.40 -14.24 -5.36
C HIS A 54 -8.62 -15.44 -5.89
N PHE A 55 -8.53 -16.49 -5.13
CA PHE A 55 -7.75 -17.70 -5.42
C PHE A 55 -7.99 -18.32 -6.82
N SER A 56 -9.21 -18.24 -7.34
CA SER A 56 -9.56 -18.75 -8.68
C SER A 56 -9.20 -17.80 -9.83
N LYS A 57 -8.69 -16.61 -9.53
CA LYS A 57 -8.34 -15.59 -10.52
C LYS A 57 -6.87 -15.68 -10.90
N ARG A 58 -6.54 -15.14 -12.09
CA ARG A 58 -5.16 -14.90 -12.49
C ARG A 58 -4.72 -13.54 -11.93
N PHE A 59 -3.60 -13.52 -11.18
CA PHE A 59 -3.05 -12.30 -10.61
C PHE A 59 -2.18 -11.55 -11.62
N ARG A 60 -2.43 -10.24 -11.69
CA ARG A 60 -1.74 -9.33 -12.59
C ARG A 60 -0.99 -8.28 -11.80
N PHE A 61 0.14 -7.84 -12.35
CA PHE A 61 0.97 -6.75 -11.82
C PHE A 61 1.77 -6.10 -12.94
N PHE A 62 2.19 -4.87 -12.75
CA PHE A 62 3.16 -4.21 -13.65
C PHE A 62 4.53 -4.88 -13.54
N ARG A 63 5.29 -4.92 -14.63
CA ARG A 63 6.68 -5.36 -14.58
C ARG A 63 7.47 -4.42 -13.65
N GLY A 64 8.29 -4.97 -12.77
CA GLY A 64 8.94 -4.19 -11.72
C GLY A 64 8.22 -4.21 -10.36
N GLU A 65 7.02 -4.82 -10.27
CA GLU A 65 6.28 -4.93 -9.02
C GLU A 65 7.03 -5.70 -7.94
N PHE A 66 6.67 -5.46 -6.67
CA PHE A 66 7.32 -6.01 -5.48
C PHE A 66 7.49 -7.54 -5.57
N ALA A 67 8.72 -7.99 -5.37
CA ALA A 67 9.12 -9.38 -5.58
C ALA A 67 8.30 -10.40 -4.76
N TYR A 68 7.71 -9.99 -3.63
CA TYR A 68 6.84 -10.84 -2.82
C TYR A 68 5.70 -11.44 -3.64
N HIS A 69 5.04 -10.65 -4.47
CA HIS A 69 3.93 -11.09 -5.32
C HIS A 69 4.37 -12.17 -6.33
N LYS A 70 5.58 -12.02 -6.88
CA LYS A 70 6.16 -12.99 -7.83
C LYS A 70 6.58 -14.29 -7.15
N ILE A 71 7.09 -14.22 -5.91
CA ILE A 71 7.53 -15.39 -5.14
C ILE A 71 6.33 -16.22 -4.70
N PHE A 72 5.32 -15.56 -4.13
CA PHE A 72 4.10 -16.23 -3.66
C PHE A 72 3.37 -16.95 -4.81
N ALA A 73 3.34 -16.33 -5.95
CA ALA A 73 2.71 -16.83 -7.15
C ALA A 73 3.30 -18.17 -7.68
N ARG A 74 4.58 -18.42 -7.45
CA ARG A 74 5.25 -19.66 -7.91
C ARG A 74 4.68 -20.93 -7.27
N HIS A 75 3.91 -20.80 -6.19
CA HIS A 75 3.51 -21.98 -5.40
C HIS A 75 2.08 -22.47 -5.65
N ALA A 76 1.18 -21.70 -6.22
CA ALA A 76 -0.20 -22.15 -6.44
C ALA A 76 -1.07 -21.23 -7.32
N LEU A 77 -0.61 -20.05 -7.70
CA LEU A 77 -1.43 -19.05 -8.37
C LEU A 77 -1.02 -18.85 -9.84
N GLN A 78 -1.98 -18.56 -10.68
CA GLN A 78 -1.68 -18.08 -12.02
C GLN A 78 -1.31 -16.60 -11.95
N VAL A 79 -0.16 -16.24 -12.52
CA VAL A 79 0.31 -14.85 -12.55
C VAL A 79 0.85 -14.48 -13.91
N ALA A 80 0.68 -13.22 -14.30
CA ALA A 80 1.26 -12.66 -15.51
C ALA A 80 1.46 -11.15 -15.33
N ALA A 81 2.55 -10.60 -15.89
CA ALA A 81 2.72 -9.16 -15.95
C ALA A 81 1.71 -8.55 -16.95
N LEU A 82 1.32 -7.29 -16.73
CA LEU A 82 0.38 -6.59 -17.59
C LEU A 82 0.91 -6.44 -19.03
N GLU A 83 2.23 -6.37 -19.16
CA GLU A 83 2.93 -6.24 -20.45
C GLU A 83 2.99 -7.57 -21.24
N GLU A 84 2.58 -8.70 -20.65
CA GLU A 84 2.61 -10.00 -21.31
C GLU A 84 1.37 -10.25 -22.15
N ASP A 85 0.20 -9.85 -21.65
CA ASP A 85 -1.07 -9.95 -22.36
C ASP A 85 -2.13 -9.00 -21.76
N GLU A 86 -3.27 -8.86 -22.42
CA GLU A 86 -4.35 -7.99 -21.99
C GLU A 86 -5.03 -8.47 -20.71
N LEU A 87 -5.58 -7.50 -19.94
CA LEU A 87 -6.48 -7.78 -18.83
C LEU A 87 -7.77 -8.45 -19.30
N ARG A 88 -8.27 -9.40 -18.51
CA ARG A 88 -9.49 -10.18 -18.80
C ARG A 88 -10.41 -10.22 -17.58
N ALA A 89 -11.69 -10.40 -17.83
CA ALA A 89 -12.59 -10.80 -16.76
C ALA A 89 -12.06 -12.10 -16.11
N GLY A 90 -11.98 -12.15 -14.79
CA GLY A 90 -11.33 -13.26 -14.07
C GLY A 90 -9.89 -13.01 -13.66
N ASP A 91 -9.30 -11.86 -14.01
CA ASP A 91 -8.04 -11.38 -13.42
C ASP A 91 -8.28 -10.71 -12.06
N ALA A 92 -7.21 -10.53 -11.28
CA ALA A 92 -7.12 -9.67 -10.11
C ALA A 92 -5.80 -8.91 -10.18
N LEU A 93 -5.80 -7.61 -9.90
CA LEU A 93 -4.61 -6.75 -10.04
C LEU A 93 -4.07 -6.36 -8.67
N ILE A 94 -2.74 -6.36 -8.54
CA ILE A 94 -2.03 -5.80 -7.38
C ILE A 94 -1.06 -4.73 -7.89
N VAL A 95 -1.08 -3.56 -7.23
CA VAL A 95 -0.21 -2.44 -7.58
C VAL A 95 0.34 -1.80 -6.31
N SER A 96 1.65 -1.63 -6.23
CA SER A 96 2.26 -0.80 -5.18
C SER A 96 2.18 0.68 -5.52
N LEU A 97 1.91 1.50 -4.49
CA LEU A 97 1.81 2.95 -4.57
C LEU A 97 2.53 3.60 -3.37
N PRO A 98 3.66 4.28 -3.54
CA PRO A 98 4.42 4.44 -4.79
C PRO A 98 4.89 3.11 -5.37
N PHE A 99 5.06 3.08 -6.69
CA PHE A 99 5.42 1.86 -7.41
C PHE A 99 6.81 1.36 -7.01
N SER A 100 6.94 0.07 -6.79
CA SER A 100 8.13 -0.56 -6.23
C SER A 100 9.41 -0.30 -7.03
N ASP A 101 9.29 -0.20 -8.35
CA ASP A 101 10.44 -0.02 -9.25
C ASP A 101 10.88 1.44 -9.32
N SER A 102 9.94 2.37 -9.53
CA SER A 102 10.24 3.78 -9.78
C SER A 102 10.04 4.69 -8.58
N GLY A 103 9.21 4.28 -7.59
CA GLY A 103 8.76 5.14 -6.50
C GLY A 103 7.76 6.23 -6.92
N ALA A 104 7.27 6.19 -8.15
CA ALA A 104 6.26 7.09 -8.70
C ALA A 104 4.91 6.37 -8.87
N LEU A 105 4.01 6.88 -9.69
CA LEU A 105 2.86 6.13 -10.20
C LEU A 105 3.32 5.30 -11.41
N PRO A 106 2.80 4.06 -11.59
CA PRO A 106 3.05 3.33 -12.83
C PRO A 106 2.48 4.08 -14.04
N ASP A 107 3.18 4.02 -15.16
CA ASP A 107 2.67 4.56 -16.41
C ASP A 107 1.36 3.85 -16.80
N GLY A 108 0.39 4.61 -17.28
CA GLY A 108 -0.91 4.07 -17.69
C GLY A 108 -1.82 3.62 -16.54
N MET A 109 -1.50 3.93 -15.28
CA MET A 109 -2.27 3.50 -14.09
C MET A 109 -3.76 3.84 -14.21
N ALA A 110 -4.12 5.05 -14.63
CA ALA A 110 -5.52 5.47 -14.74
C ALA A 110 -6.27 4.62 -15.78
N ALA A 111 -5.73 4.45 -16.98
CA ALA A 111 -6.32 3.62 -18.03
C ALA A 111 -6.43 2.13 -17.63
N THR A 112 -5.46 1.65 -16.84
CA THR A 112 -5.48 0.31 -16.27
C THR A 112 -6.64 0.15 -15.27
N LEU A 113 -6.85 1.13 -14.38
CA LEU A 113 -7.97 1.13 -13.45
C LEU A 113 -9.33 1.18 -14.16
N ASP A 114 -9.49 2.04 -15.18
CA ASP A 114 -10.70 2.10 -16.02
C ASP A 114 -11.00 0.75 -16.68
N THR A 115 -9.95 0.07 -17.16
CA THR A 115 -10.07 -1.26 -17.73
C THR A 115 -10.46 -2.30 -16.69
N CYS A 116 -9.87 -2.24 -15.48
CA CYS A 116 -10.24 -3.10 -14.36
C CYS A 116 -11.71 -2.91 -13.96
N GLU A 117 -12.20 -1.67 -13.92
CA GLU A 117 -13.61 -1.40 -13.62
C GLU A 117 -14.53 -2.02 -14.68
N ARG A 118 -14.28 -1.76 -15.95
CA ARG A 118 -15.08 -2.29 -17.07
C ARG A 118 -15.12 -3.82 -17.10
N LEU A 119 -14.01 -4.48 -16.73
CA LEU A 119 -13.89 -5.95 -16.72
C LEU A 119 -14.22 -6.58 -15.36
N GLN A 120 -14.58 -5.77 -14.35
CA GLN A 120 -14.83 -6.21 -12.98
C GLN A 120 -13.62 -6.96 -12.38
N VAL A 121 -12.42 -6.46 -12.66
CA VAL A 121 -11.15 -6.94 -12.10
C VAL A 121 -10.91 -6.24 -10.76
N PRO A 122 -10.90 -6.95 -9.62
CA PRO A 122 -10.62 -6.35 -8.33
C PRO A 122 -9.16 -5.90 -8.24
N VAL A 123 -8.95 -4.71 -7.68
CA VAL A 123 -7.61 -4.13 -7.50
C VAL A 123 -7.27 -4.01 -6.02
N LEU A 124 -6.07 -4.47 -5.64
CA LEU A 124 -5.43 -4.16 -4.38
C LEU A 124 -4.33 -3.12 -4.60
N ILE A 125 -4.35 -2.04 -3.81
CA ILE A 125 -3.27 -1.04 -3.75
C ILE A 125 -2.42 -1.30 -2.51
N ASP A 126 -1.12 -1.57 -2.71
CA ASP A 126 -0.13 -1.61 -1.63
C ASP A 126 0.49 -0.23 -1.40
N ALA A 127 -0.01 0.47 -0.41
CA ALA A 127 0.42 1.82 -0.06
C ALA A 127 1.50 1.85 1.06
N ALA A 128 2.34 0.81 1.15
CA ALA A 128 3.32 0.68 2.25
C ALA A 128 4.35 1.81 2.30
N TYR A 129 4.66 2.45 1.19
CA TYR A 129 5.69 3.48 1.08
C TYR A 129 5.16 4.92 1.04
N VAL A 130 3.85 5.15 1.20
CA VAL A 130 3.26 6.50 1.11
C VAL A 130 3.89 7.51 2.07
N GLY A 131 4.26 7.12 3.29
CA GLY A 131 4.92 7.99 4.26
C GLY A 131 6.40 8.26 3.98
N MET A 132 6.93 7.80 2.85
CA MET A 132 8.32 8.02 2.42
C MET A 132 8.38 8.66 1.03
N SER A 133 7.26 9.10 0.49
CA SER A 133 7.15 9.63 -0.86
C SER A 133 6.91 11.14 -0.89
N THR A 134 7.20 11.74 -2.03
CA THR A 134 6.96 13.16 -2.31
C THR A 134 6.42 13.34 -3.72
N GLY A 135 5.49 14.30 -3.90
CA GLY A 135 4.99 14.68 -5.22
C GLY A 135 4.01 13.70 -5.84
N LEU A 136 3.46 12.77 -5.06
CA LEU A 136 2.43 11.86 -5.55
C LEU A 136 1.05 12.50 -5.43
N GLU A 137 0.22 12.24 -6.44
CA GLU A 137 -1.20 12.60 -6.46
C GLU A 137 -2.00 11.36 -6.85
N PHE A 138 -2.90 10.90 -5.96
CA PHE A 138 -3.69 9.71 -6.23
C PHE A 138 -5.04 9.74 -5.52
N ASP A 139 -6.10 9.35 -6.24
CA ASP A 139 -7.45 9.16 -5.71
C ASP A 139 -7.75 7.67 -5.54
N PHE A 140 -7.85 7.23 -4.29
CA PHE A 140 -8.21 5.85 -3.95
C PHE A 140 -9.69 5.53 -4.21
N SER A 141 -10.53 6.51 -4.54
CA SER A 141 -11.98 6.29 -4.69
C SER A 141 -12.37 5.54 -5.96
N HIS A 142 -11.44 5.28 -6.88
CA HIS A 142 -11.74 4.59 -8.14
C HIS A 142 -12.47 3.25 -7.90
N PRO A 143 -13.60 2.96 -8.60
CA PRO A 143 -14.46 1.81 -8.30
C PRO A 143 -13.78 0.45 -8.39
N ALA A 144 -12.77 0.29 -9.24
CA ALA A 144 -11.99 -0.95 -9.36
C ALA A 144 -11.13 -1.26 -8.11
N ILE A 145 -10.82 -0.26 -7.27
CA ILE A 145 -9.99 -0.45 -6.08
C ILE A 145 -10.85 -1.07 -4.97
N HIS A 146 -10.67 -2.33 -4.71
CA HIS A 146 -11.39 -3.09 -3.69
C HIS A 146 -10.73 -3.02 -2.33
N THR A 147 -9.41 -3.04 -2.31
CA THR A 147 -8.60 -3.09 -1.10
C THR A 147 -7.45 -2.10 -1.20
N VAL A 148 -7.24 -1.33 -0.14
CA VAL A 148 -6.02 -0.55 0.07
C VAL A 148 -5.37 -1.06 1.34
N THR A 149 -4.08 -1.38 1.29
CA THR A 149 -3.33 -1.75 2.48
C THR A 149 -2.10 -0.87 2.63
N THR A 150 -1.74 -0.57 3.86
CA THR A 150 -0.60 0.28 4.18
C THR A 150 0.05 -0.14 5.49
N SER A 151 1.28 0.33 5.75
CA SER A 151 2.06 -0.09 6.91
C SER A 151 2.96 1.03 7.42
N LEU A 152 3.14 1.11 8.73
CA LEU A 152 4.13 1.98 9.37
C LEU A 152 5.56 1.42 9.33
N SER A 153 5.73 0.15 8.93
CA SER A 153 7.03 -0.54 8.98
C SER A 153 8.11 0.10 8.11
N LYS A 154 7.70 0.80 7.04
CA LYS A 154 8.62 1.48 6.12
C LYS A 154 8.88 2.90 6.57
N THR A 155 7.85 3.64 6.94
CA THR A 155 7.97 5.02 7.43
C THR A 155 8.73 5.08 8.76
N PHE A 156 8.46 4.15 9.66
CA PHE A 156 9.14 4.07 10.95
C PHE A 156 9.93 2.76 11.04
N HIS A 157 11.14 2.77 10.51
CA HIS A 157 11.97 1.56 10.40
C HIS A 157 12.17 0.85 11.75
N GLY A 158 12.30 1.57 12.86
CA GLY A 158 12.35 1.00 14.21
C GLY A 158 11.08 0.23 14.60
N ALA A 159 9.93 0.50 13.98
CA ALA A 159 8.68 -0.21 14.17
C ALA A 159 8.46 -1.38 13.19
N ALA A 160 9.42 -1.68 12.31
CA ALA A 160 9.29 -2.72 11.30
C ALA A 160 8.98 -4.10 11.89
N TYR A 161 9.59 -4.42 13.02
CA TYR A 161 9.36 -5.69 13.73
C TYR A 161 8.03 -5.76 14.48
N ALA A 162 7.41 -4.63 14.78
CA ALA A 162 6.09 -4.58 15.42
C ALA A 162 4.95 -4.95 14.46
N ARG A 163 5.22 -5.02 13.16
CA ARG A 163 4.28 -5.43 12.11
C ARG A 163 2.95 -4.67 12.17
N ILE A 164 3.02 -3.35 12.00
CA ILE A 164 1.89 -2.42 12.13
C ILE A 164 1.38 -2.06 10.75
N GLY A 165 0.12 -2.37 10.46
CA GLY A 165 -0.51 -2.03 9.20
C GLY A 165 -2.03 -1.94 9.33
N VAL A 166 -2.66 -1.51 8.25
CA VAL A 166 -4.11 -1.43 8.12
C VAL A 166 -4.54 -1.88 6.73
N ARG A 167 -5.69 -2.53 6.66
CA ARG A 167 -6.39 -2.91 5.45
C ARG A 167 -7.70 -2.13 5.40
N PHE A 168 -7.96 -1.42 4.31
CA PHE A 168 -9.22 -0.74 4.01
C PHE A 168 -9.91 -1.47 2.88
N GLN A 169 -11.22 -1.73 3.00
CA GLN A 169 -12.00 -2.53 2.06
C GLN A 169 -13.35 -1.90 1.76
N ARG A 170 -13.79 -2.03 0.50
CA ARG A 170 -15.13 -1.59 0.07
C ARG A 170 -16.23 -2.50 0.59
N LYS A 171 -15.93 -3.79 0.77
CA LYS A 171 -16.88 -4.80 1.23
C LYS A 171 -16.30 -5.54 2.41
N HIS A 172 -17.16 -5.94 3.32
CA HIS A 172 -16.81 -6.87 4.38
C HIS A 172 -16.53 -8.25 3.76
N ILE A 173 -15.42 -8.89 4.17
CA ILE A 173 -14.99 -10.17 3.57
C ILE A 173 -15.30 -11.35 4.49
N ASP A 174 -15.58 -11.13 5.77
CA ASP A 174 -15.79 -12.18 6.77
C ASP A 174 -14.64 -13.21 6.81
N ASP A 175 -13.42 -12.67 6.86
CA ASP A 175 -12.20 -13.46 6.93
C ASP A 175 -11.61 -13.47 8.36
N PRO A 176 -10.60 -14.33 8.66
CA PRO A 176 -9.95 -14.34 9.96
C PRO A 176 -9.37 -13.00 10.41
N VAL A 177 -9.00 -12.09 9.50
CA VAL A 177 -8.52 -10.75 9.88
C VAL A 177 -9.65 -9.94 10.49
N ASP A 178 -10.81 -9.91 9.86
CA ASP A 178 -11.97 -9.19 10.36
C ASP A 178 -12.44 -9.81 11.66
N PHE A 179 -12.54 -11.15 11.72
CA PHE A 179 -12.91 -11.87 12.96
C PHE A 179 -12.00 -11.49 14.14
N PHE A 180 -10.67 -11.54 13.98
CA PHE A 180 -9.75 -11.18 15.06
C PHE A 180 -9.81 -9.71 15.45
N ASN A 181 -10.11 -8.82 14.52
CA ASN A 181 -10.34 -7.40 14.83
C ASN A 181 -11.62 -7.21 15.63
N ASP A 182 -12.73 -7.87 15.26
CA ASP A 182 -14.04 -7.74 15.91
C ASP A 182 -13.99 -8.24 17.35
N VAL A 183 -13.26 -9.32 17.64
CA VAL A 183 -13.11 -9.85 19.00
C VAL A 183 -11.92 -9.24 19.76
N GLY A 184 -11.23 -8.23 19.20
CA GLY A 184 -10.11 -7.55 19.84
C GLY A 184 -8.84 -8.40 20.00
N MET A 185 -8.70 -9.48 19.23
CA MET A 185 -7.55 -10.41 19.25
C MET A 185 -6.50 -10.04 18.19
N PHE A 186 -6.08 -8.79 18.17
CA PHE A 186 -5.00 -8.29 17.30
C PHE A 186 -3.78 -7.84 18.13
N ASN A 187 -2.69 -7.47 17.48
CA ASN A 187 -1.46 -7.00 18.13
C ASN A 187 -1.69 -5.63 18.80
N ARG A 188 -2.15 -5.64 20.06
CA ARG A 188 -2.42 -4.43 20.85
C ARG A 188 -1.17 -3.58 21.09
N VAL A 189 0.00 -4.19 21.24
CA VAL A 189 1.27 -3.45 21.41
C VAL A 189 1.59 -2.67 20.16
N GLY A 190 1.53 -3.30 18.98
CA GLY A 190 1.72 -2.63 17.70
C GLY A 190 0.66 -1.56 17.45
N TRP A 191 -0.59 -1.80 17.83
CA TRP A 191 -1.69 -0.85 17.71
C TRP A 191 -1.42 0.43 18.52
N HIS A 192 -1.07 0.32 19.81
CA HIS A 192 -0.72 1.46 20.65
C HIS A 192 0.52 2.19 20.15
N LEU A 193 1.58 1.46 19.79
CA LEU A 193 2.78 2.05 19.22
C LEU A 193 2.48 2.82 17.95
N GLY A 194 1.67 2.27 17.06
CA GLY A 194 1.30 2.91 15.80
C GLY A 194 0.50 4.20 16.00
N LEU A 195 -0.46 4.21 16.93
CA LEU A 195 -1.18 5.44 17.31
C LEU A 195 -0.24 6.50 17.85
N ASP A 196 0.65 6.14 18.76
CA ASP A 196 1.62 7.08 19.34
C ASP A 196 2.55 7.67 18.26
N LEU A 197 3.04 6.86 17.34
CA LEU A 197 3.87 7.31 16.22
C LEU A 197 3.12 8.28 15.30
N MET A 198 1.89 7.96 14.89
CA MET A 198 1.08 8.83 14.01
C MET A 198 0.68 10.16 14.68
N ARG A 199 0.50 10.17 15.99
CA ARG A 199 0.18 11.39 16.75
C ARG A 199 1.39 12.29 16.97
N ARG A 200 2.60 11.72 17.03
CA ARG A 200 3.85 12.48 17.25
C ARG A 200 4.49 12.95 15.95
N PHE A 201 4.35 12.22 14.89
CA PHE A 201 5.04 12.49 13.64
C PHE A 201 4.04 12.62 12.48
N SER A 202 4.23 13.66 11.66
CA SER A 202 3.47 13.79 10.41
C SER A 202 3.77 12.63 9.45
N VAL A 203 2.89 12.36 8.52
CA VAL A 203 3.12 11.40 7.44
C VAL A 203 4.35 11.77 6.60
N ASP A 204 4.63 13.06 6.50
CA ASP A 204 5.75 13.61 5.72
C ASP A 204 7.09 13.61 6.45
N PHE A 205 7.11 13.24 7.74
CA PHE A 205 8.30 13.37 8.62
C PHE A 205 9.57 12.75 8.02
N ILE A 206 9.49 11.55 7.46
CA ILE A 206 10.65 10.86 6.87
C ILE A 206 11.05 11.51 5.55
N ALA A 207 10.09 11.85 4.72
CA ALA A 207 10.34 12.52 3.45
C ALA A 207 10.98 13.90 3.65
N GLU A 208 10.44 14.72 4.56
CA GLU A 208 11.02 16.02 4.92
C GLU A 208 12.44 15.88 5.47
N LYS A 209 12.68 14.88 6.33
CA LYS A 209 13.98 14.68 6.97
C LYS A 209 15.09 14.23 6.02
N TYR A 210 14.78 13.37 5.05
CA TYR A 210 15.80 12.68 4.26
C TYR A 210 15.87 13.09 2.80
N ARG A 211 14.95 13.93 2.29
CA ARG A 211 14.95 14.36 0.89
C ARG A 211 16.25 15.03 0.46
N SER A 212 16.79 15.95 1.26
CA SER A 212 18.05 16.61 0.95
C SER A 212 19.23 15.64 0.90
N THR A 213 19.26 14.66 1.79
CA THR A 213 20.30 13.62 1.80
C THR A 213 20.18 12.72 0.57
N GLN A 214 18.98 12.32 0.19
CA GLN A 214 18.75 11.56 -1.05
C GLN A 214 19.26 12.32 -2.27
N LEU A 215 18.91 13.59 -2.41
CA LEU A 215 19.35 14.42 -3.55
C LEU A 215 20.88 14.54 -3.62
N ALA A 216 21.54 14.70 -2.48
CA ALA A 216 23.00 14.76 -2.42
C ALA A 216 23.64 13.43 -2.83
N ILE A 217 23.16 12.32 -2.31
CA ILE A 217 23.67 10.97 -2.66
C ILE A 217 23.39 10.64 -4.14
N CYS A 218 22.18 10.90 -4.63
CA CYS A 218 21.85 10.66 -6.03
C CYS A 218 22.75 11.45 -6.98
N LYS A 219 23.06 12.71 -6.64
CA LYS A 219 24.00 13.52 -7.39
C LYS A 219 25.43 12.93 -7.39
N GLU A 220 25.89 12.46 -6.22
CA GLU A 220 27.23 11.84 -6.08
C GLU A 220 27.35 10.55 -6.89
N LEU A 221 26.28 9.74 -6.90
CA LEU A 221 26.23 8.45 -7.58
C LEU A 221 25.80 8.53 -9.06
N ASP A 222 25.50 9.72 -9.55
CA ASP A 222 24.98 9.96 -10.92
C ASP A 222 23.72 9.13 -11.23
N VAL A 223 22.77 9.09 -10.28
CA VAL A 223 21.46 8.44 -10.43
C VAL A 223 20.33 9.46 -10.27
N GLU A 224 19.15 9.16 -10.81
CA GLU A 224 17.98 10.01 -10.66
C GLU A 224 17.30 9.79 -9.28
N PRO A 225 16.90 10.86 -8.57
CA PRO A 225 16.18 10.69 -7.31
C PRO A 225 14.74 10.24 -7.56
N SER A 226 14.34 9.13 -6.93
CA SER A 226 12.96 8.66 -6.92
C SER A 226 12.04 9.61 -6.12
N ALA A 227 10.73 9.53 -6.33
CA ALA A 227 9.74 10.14 -5.45
C ALA A 227 9.76 9.51 -4.04
N CYS A 228 10.13 8.24 -3.91
CA CYS A 228 10.40 7.61 -2.61
C CYS A 228 11.82 7.98 -2.15
N VAL A 229 11.93 8.62 -0.98
CA VAL A 229 13.19 9.25 -0.50
C VAL A 229 14.33 8.29 -0.18
N ILE A 230 14.09 6.99 -0.19
CA ILE A 230 15.13 5.97 0.04
C ILE A 230 15.67 5.34 -1.24
N PHE A 231 15.15 5.72 -2.42
CA PHE A 231 15.56 5.15 -3.69
C PHE A 231 16.27 6.18 -4.58
N GLY A 232 17.29 5.73 -5.31
CA GLY A 232 17.81 6.36 -6.50
C GLY A 232 17.58 5.42 -7.68
N LEU A 233 17.31 5.95 -8.86
CA LEU A 233 17.02 5.20 -10.07
C LEU A 233 18.23 5.27 -10.98
N ALA A 234 18.73 4.11 -11.43
CA ALA A 234 19.77 4.08 -12.45
C ALA A 234 19.23 4.74 -13.73
N ARG A 235 20.05 5.55 -14.38
CA ARG A 235 19.71 6.07 -15.71
C ARG A 235 19.63 4.89 -16.67
N ALA A 236 18.61 4.88 -17.53
CA ALA A 236 18.56 3.91 -18.62
C ALA A 236 19.83 4.11 -19.47
N THR A 237 20.67 3.09 -19.55
CA THR A 237 21.71 3.05 -20.57
C THR A 237 21.04 2.65 -21.88
N ASP A 238 21.20 3.47 -22.92
CA ASP A 238 20.80 3.08 -24.28
C ASP A 238 21.67 1.87 -24.70
N GLU A 239 21.22 0.65 -24.38
CA GLU A 239 21.70 -0.60 -24.95
C GLU A 239 20.66 -1.18 -25.91
#